data_e81a13e3b504230cc17e4dee0cd055e1
#
_entry.id   e81a13e3b504230cc17e4dee0cd055e1
#
_cell.length_a   1.000
_cell.length_b   1.000
_cell.length_c   1.000
_cell.angle_alpha   90.00
_cell.angle_beta   90.00
_cell.angle_gamma   90.00
#
_symmetry.space_group_name_H-M   'P 1'
#
loop_
_entity.id
_entity.type
_entity.pdbx_description
1 polymer ?
#
loop_
_entity_poly.entity_id
_entity_poly.type
_entity_poly.pdbx_seq_one_letter_code
_entity_poly.pdbx_strand_id
1 'polypeptide(L)'
;MKVRGRLLLAFAAATAAPIAAQEPVVAVPDPEALFVSADPALHANKQLALHFMRELLQCNHWERAPEWLSERYLQHNPNGRSGRDGIMAFFTRTRPRTDNCATLTSPVVAVLADGDLVTVVMPREYDHPARAGEKYTSTWFYLWRVVDGKLDEHWAPATIAAP
;
A
#
# COMPACT_ATOMS: atom_id res chain seq x y z
N MET A 1 -78.01 -8.00 -10.25
CA MET A 1 -77.12 -7.07 -9.61
C MET A 1 -75.69 -7.75 -9.52
N LYS A 2 -74.76 -7.35 -10.36
CA LYS A 2 -73.38 -7.93 -10.36
C LYS A 2 -72.45 -6.95 -9.63
N VAL A 3 -72.00 -7.33 -8.43
CA VAL A 3 -70.99 -6.58 -7.68
C VAL A 3 -69.60 -6.91 -8.25
N ARG A 4 -68.97 -5.92 -8.88
CA ARG A 4 -67.57 -6.02 -9.35
C ARG A 4 -66.65 -5.65 -8.20
N GLY A 5 -66.03 -6.66 -7.57
CA GLY A 5 -64.96 -6.43 -6.62
C GLY A 5 -63.71 -5.85 -7.33
N ARG A 6 -63.27 -4.67 -6.91
CA ARG A 6 -61.95 -4.08 -7.31
C ARG A 6 -60.86 -4.65 -6.40
N LEU A 7 -59.98 -5.44 -6.99
CA LEU A 7 -58.73 -5.89 -6.32
C LEU A 7 -57.76 -4.73 -6.31
N LEU A 8 -57.49 -4.14 -5.13
CA LEU A 8 -56.43 -3.16 -4.94
C LEU A 8 -55.11 -3.93 -4.73
N LEU A 9 -54.24 -3.90 -5.75
CA LEU A 9 -52.84 -4.32 -5.57
C LEU A 9 -52.09 -3.22 -4.81
N ALA A 10 -51.73 -3.51 -3.55
CA ALA A 10 -50.80 -2.69 -2.80
C ALA A 10 -49.37 -2.97 -3.31
N PHE A 11 -48.76 -2.00 -3.98
CA PHE A 11 -47.35 -2.02 -4.29
C PHE A 11 -46.60 -1.67 -3.01
N ALA A 12 -45.94 -2.65 -2.40
CA ALA A 12 -44.94 -2.41 -1.34
C ALA A 12 -43.71 -1.79 -2.01
N ALA A 13 -43.47 -0.51 -1.79
CA ALA A 13 -42.21 0.13 -2.14
C ALA A 13 -41.12 -0.43 -1.23
N ALA A 14 -40.25 -1.28 -1.77
CA ALA A 14 -39.05 -1.69 -1.09
C ALA A 14 -38.15 -0.45 -0.97
N THR A 15 -38.05 0.11 0.22
CA THR A 15 -37.03 1.14 0.54
C THR A 15 -35.66 0.47 0.49
N ALA A 16 -34.86 0.78 -0.52
CA ALA A 16 -33.47 0.38 -0.54
C ALA A 16 -32.80 0.96 0.72
N ALA A 17 -32.23 0.10 1.57
CA ALA A 17 -31.41 0.55 2.67
C ALA A 17 -30.26 1.39 2.10
N PRO A 18 -29.86 2.51 2.75
CA PRO A 18 -28.72 3.27 2.31
C PRO A 18 -27.50 2.33 2.30
N ILE A 19 -26.77 2.32 1.18
CA ILE A 19 -25.48 1.63 1.11
C ILE A 19 -24.61 2.25 2.23
N ALA A 20 -24.17 1.44 3.18
CA ALA A 20 -23.30 1.90 4.26
C ALA A 20 -22.09 2.62 3.63
N ALA A 21 -21.68 3.73 4.24
CA ALA A 21 -20.45 4.40 3.86
C ALA A 21 -19.29 3.41 3.96
N GLN A 22 -18.31 3.56 3.08
CA GLN A 22 -17.09 2.72 3.15
C GLN A 22 -16.44 2.88 4.53
N GLU A 23 -16.15 1.77 5.19
CA GLU A 23 -15.35 1.79 6.42
C GLU A 23 -13.92 2.25 6.10
N PRO A 24 -13.34 3.15 6.90
CA PRO A 24 -11.96 3.59 6.70
C PRO A 24 -10.95 2.45 6.79
N VAL A 25 -9.91 2.51 5.96
CA VAL A 25 -8.77 1.59 6.09
C VAL A 25 -7.90 2.05 7.26
N VAL A 26 -7.77 1.21 8.29
CA VAL A 26 -7.07 1.54 9.55
C VAL A 26 -5.78 0.74 9.66
N ALA A 27 -4.68 1.42 10.01
CA ALA A 27 -3.40 0.81 10.31
C ALA A 27 -3.41 0.12 11.68
N VAL A 28 -2.54 -0.88 11.86
CA VAL A 28 -2.34 -1.48 13.18
C VAL A 28 -1.55 -0.53 14.10
N PRO A 29 -1.75 -0.63 15.43
CA PRO A 29 -1.04 0.21 16.40
C PRO A 29 0.47 -0.01 16.43
N ASP A 30 0.92 -1.25 16.25
CA ASP A 30 2.33 -1.65 16.19
C ASP A 30 2.66 -2.25 14.82
N PRO A 31 3.09 -1.45 13.85
CA PRO A 31 3.36 -1.92 12.51
C PRO A 31 4.58 -2.86 12.43
N GLU A 32 5.59 -2.71 13.29
CA GLU A 32 6.79 -3.55 13.21
C GLU A 32 6.53 -5.00 13.64
N ALA A 33 5.56 -5.25 14.50
CA ALA A 33 5.14 -6.59 14.87
C ALA A 33 4.66 -7.45 13.66
N LEU A 34 4.27 -6.80 12.56
CA LEU A 34 3.87 -7.50 11.33
C LEU A 34 5.05 -8.02 10.50
N PHE A 35 6.26 -7.51 10.74
CA PHE A 35 7.46 -7.89 9.97
C PHE A 35 8.20 -9.10 10.52
N VAL A 36 7.58 -9.86 11.42
CA VAL A 36 8.14 -11.10 11.95
C VAL A 36 7.47 -12.32 11.31
N SER A 37 8.18 -13.46 11.30
CA SER A 37 7.67 -14.76 10.89
C SER A 37 8.38 -15.86 11.70
N ALA A 38 7.68 -16.98 11.94
CA ALA A 38 8.30 -18.16 12.52
C ALA A 38 9.19 -18.90 11.50
N ASP A 39 8.89 -18.78 10.21
CA ASP A 39 9.73 -19.28 9.12
C ASP A 39 10.92 -18.31 8.91
N PRO A 40 12.18 -18.79 9.01
CA PRO A 40 13.36 -17.92 8.92
C PRO A 40 13.51 -17.24 7.55
N ALA A 41 13.14 -17.90 6.45
CA ALA A 41 13.25 -17.33 5.10
C ALA A 41 12.22 -16.22 4.91
N LEU A 42 10.96 -16.45 5.30
CA LEU A 42 9.91 -15.43 5.25
C LEU A 42 10.20 -14.29 6.23
N HIS A 43 10.81 -14.57 7.39
CA HIS A 43 11.26 -13.53 8.31
C HIS A 43 12.31 -12.64 7.65
N ALA A 44 13.34 -13.22 7.03
CA ALA A 44 14.36 -12.45 6.32
C ALA A 44 13.77 -11.54 5.24
N ASN A 45 12.82 -12.05 4.43
CA ASN A 45 12.13 -11.27 3.40
C ASN A 45 11.34 -10.09 4.01
N LYS A 46 10.63 -10.33 5.12
CA LYS A 46 9.91 -9.27 5.84
C LYS A 46 10.88 -8.22 6.41
N GLN A 47 12.04 -8.62 6.92
CA GLN A 47 13.05 -7.68 7.43
C GLN A 47 13.63 -6.80 6.31
N LEU A 48 13.86 -7.34 5.10
CA LEU A 48 14.24 -6.53 3.94
C LEU A 48 13.19 -5.45 3.63
N ALA A 49 11.91 -5.82 3.65
CA ALA A 49 10.83 -4.86 3.45
C ALA A 49 10.79 -3.81 4.58
N LEU A 50 11.03 -4.19 5.85
CA LEU A 50 11.11 -3.25 6.97
C LEU A 50 12.24 -2.24 6.78
N HIS A 51 13.44 -2.68 6.40
CA HIS A 51 14.57 -1.79 6.11
C HIS A 51 14.25 -0.84 4.96
N PHE A 52 13.64 -1.33 3.90
CA PHE A 52 13.19 -0.48 2.79
C PHE A 52 12.23 0.61 3.26
N MET A 53 11.22 0.24 4.05
CA MET A 53 10.23 1.18 4.57
C MET A 53 10.83 2.22 5.50
N ARG A 54 11.69 1.80 6.46
CA ARG A 54 12.29 2.69 7.45
C ARG A 54 13.41 3.54 6.87
N GLU A 55 14.41 2.90 6.30
CA GLU A 55 15.67 3.56 5.91
C GLU A 55 15.49 4.35 4.60
N LEU A 56 14.85 3.73 3.61
CA LEU A 56 14.76 4.35 2.29
C LEU A 56 13.53 5.26 2.16
N LEU A 57 12.33 4.78 2.47
CA LEU A 57 11.13 5.58 2.28
C LEU A 57 10.90 6.60 3.39
N GLN A 58 11.07 6.22 4.66
CA GLN A 58 10.81 7.11 5.79
C GLN A 58 11.95 8.10 5.98
N CYS A 59 13.20 7.63 6.00
CA CYS A 59 14.38 8.44 6.32
C CYS A 59 15.11 9.02 5.11
N ASN A 60 14.80 8.54 3.91
CA ASN A 60 15.43 8.98 2.67
C ASN A 60 16.95 8.73 2.63
N HIS A 61 17.43 7.64 3.27
CA HIS A 61 18.84 7.22 3.29
C HIS A 61 19.18 6.38 2.05
N TRP A 62 18.92 6.91 0.86
CA TRP A 62 19.07 6.17 -0.40
C TRP A 62 20.51 5.79 -0.74
N GLU A 63 21.50 6.43 -0.13
CA GLU A 63 22.90 6.01 -0.22
C GLU A 63 23.13 4.61 0.34
N ARG A 64 22.25 4.12 1.22
CA ARG A 64 22.28 2.77 1.77
C ARG A 64 21.48 1.75 0.92
N ALA A 65 20.83 2.16 -0.14
CA ALA A 65 20.06 1.27 -1.00
C ALA A 65 20.83 0.01 -1.47
N PRO A 66 22.17 0.05 -1.73
CA PRO A 66 22.93 -1.14 -2.06
C PRO A 66 22.91 -2.25 -1.00
N GLU A 67 22.57 -1.94 0.24
CA GLU A 67 22.44 -2.94 1.32
C GLU A 67 21.22 -3.84 1.11
N TRP A 68 20.14 -3.33 0.50
CA TRP A 68 18.85 -4.02 0.42
C TRP A 68 18.31 -4.20 -0.99
N LEU A 69 18.74 -3.39 -1.96
CA LEU A 69 18.29 -3.48 -3.35
C LEU A 69 19.34 -4.13 -4.24
N SER A 70 18.89 -4.99 -5.16
CA SER A 70 19.74 -5.47 -6.24
C SER A 70 20.15 -4.33 -7.19
N GLU A 71 21.22 -4.49 -7.93
CA GLU A 71 21.65 -3.49 -8.92
C GLU A 71 20.61 -3.29 -10.01
N ARG A 72 20.01 -4.37 -10.49
CA ARG A 72 19.02 -4.32 -11.59
C ARG A 72 17.67 -3.77 -11.14
N TYR A 73 17.26 -3.91 -9.89
CA TYR A 73 15.98 -3.52 -9.28
C TYR A 73 14.90 -3.13 -10.29
N LEU A 74 14.13 -4.11 -10.75
CA LEU A 74 13.10 -3.89 -11.78
C LEU A 74 11.91 -3.13 -11.19
N GLN A 75 11.53 -2.05 -11.83
CA GLN A 75 10.47 -1.16 -11.37
C GLN A 75 9.27 -1.20 -12.29
N HIS A 76 8.09 -1.63 -11.77
CA HIS A 76 6.83 -1.63 -12.50
C HIS A 76 5.94 -0.40 -12.23
N ASN A 77 6.37 0.51 -11.35
CA ASN A 77 5.71 1.81 -11.21
C ASN A 77 6.02 2.67 -12.43
N PRO A 78 5.00 3.16 -13.18
CA PRO A 78 5.23 3.90 -14.44
C PRO A 78 5.95 5.24 -14.26
N ASN A 79 6.08 5.74 -13.02
CA ASN A 79 6.76 7.00 -12.71
C ASN A 79 8.23 6.80 -12.32
N GLY A 80 8.71 5.55 -12.18
CA GLY A 80 10.06 5.22 -11.77
C GLY A 80 10.85 4.49 -12.86
N ARG A 81 12.16 4.69 -12.90
CA ARG A 81 13.05 3.93 -13.78
C ARG A 81 13.53 2.67 -13.08
N SER A 82 13.66 1.58 -13.82
CA SER A 82 14.39 0.39 -13.38
C SER A 82 15.87 0.69 -13.13
N GLY A 83 16.50 -0.17 -12.35
CA GLY A 83 17.85 0.01 -11.85
C GLY A 83 17.89 0.75 -10.52
N ARG A 84 18.72 0.23 -9.59
CA ARG A 84 18.91 0.83 -8.26
C ARG A 84 19.25 2.32 -8.35
N ASP A 85 20.16 2.71 -9.24
CA ASP A 85 20.56 4.10 -9.43
C ASP A 85 19.40 4.98 -9.92
N GLY A 86 18.51 4.44 -10.74
CA GLY A 86 17.32 5.14 -11.23
C GLY A 86 16.37 5.52 -10.10
N ILE A 87 16.09 4.56 -9.20
CA ILE A 87 15.20 4.81 -8.06
C ILE A 87 15.86 5.70 -7.00
N MET A 88 17.16 5.54 -6.75
CA MET A 88 17.94 6.40 -5.85
C MET A 88 17.89 7.85 -6.33
N ALA A 89 18.17 8.11 -7.61
CA ALA A 89 18.14 9.46 -8.18
C ALA A 89 16.76 10.11 -8.11
N PHE A 90 15.68 9.33 -8.23
CA PHE A 90 14.31 9.84 -8.08
C PHE A 90 14.05 10.34 -6.65
N PHE A 91 14.24 9.48 -5.66
CA PHE A 91 13.86 9.81 -4.28
C PHE A 91 14.79 10.82 -3.61
N THR A 92 16.09 10.81 -3.90
CA THR A 92 17.05 11.77 -3.34
C THR A 92 16.68 13.22 -3.70
N ARG A 93 16.05 13.43 -4.87
CA ARG A 93 15.61 14.77 -5.30
C ARG A 93 14.27 15.22 -4.74
N THR A 94 13.41 14.27 -4.33
CA THR A 94 12.00 14.57 -4.02
C THR A 94 11.70 14.72 -2.55
N ARG A 95 12.62 14.30 -1.67
CA ARG A 95 12.39 14.30 -0.21
C ARG A 95 13.64 14.72 0.55
N PRO A 96 13.49 15.45 1.67
CA PRO A 96 14.60 15.70 2.58
C PRO A 96 14.99 14.42 3.33
N ARG A 97 16.24 14.32 3.72
CA ARG A 97 16.75 13.29 4.62
C ARG A 97 16.30 13.57 6.05
N THR A 98 16.01 12.53 6.83
CA THR A 98 15.71 12.60 8.26
C THR A 98 16.43 11.49 9.01
N ASP A 99 16.63 11.65 10.33
CA ASP A 99 17.31 10.67 11.18
C ASP A 99 16.31 9.82 12.02
N ASN A 100 15.02 9.96 11.81
CA ASN A 100 13.98 9.21 12.54
C ASN A 100 13.78 7.81 11.93
N CYS A 101 14.80 6.96 12.02
CA CYS A 101 14.79 5.60 11.45
C CYS A 101 14.74 4.51 12.52
N ALA A 102 14.72 4.86 13.81
CA ALA A 102 14.74 3.86 14.88
C ALA A 102 13.50 2.94 14.86
N THR A 103 12.35 3.50 14.52
CA THR A 103 11.08 2.78 14.42
C THR A 103 10.31 3.18 13.17
N LEU A 104 9.49 2.27 12.65
CA LEU A 104 8.60 2.55 11.52
C LEU A 104 7.40 3.36 12.00
N THR A 105 7.28 4.60 11.53
CA THR A 105 6.14 5.48 11.82
C THR A 105 5.10 5.50 10.69
N SER A 106 5.45 4.97 9.52
CA SER A 106 4.50 4.83 8.41
C SER A 106 3.37 3.85 8.79
N PRO A 107 2.10 4.20 8.54
CA PRO A 107 0.98 3.34 8.89
C PRO A 107 0.98 2.06 8.01
N VAL A 108 0.82 0.90 8.63
CA VAL A 108 0.76 -0.41 7.97
C VAL A 108 -0.49 -1.17 8.41
N VAL A 109 -1.16 -1.82 7.46
CA VAL A 109 -2.35 -2.66 7.69
C VAL A 109 -1.95 -4.13 7.81
N ALA A 110 -1.08 -4.60 6.91
CA ALA A 110 -0.65 -6.00 6.85
C ALA A 110 0.73 -6.13 6.19
N VAL A 111 1.46 -7.19 6.57
CA VAL A 111 2.70 -7.62 5.90
C VAL A 111 2.62 -9.12 5.68
N LEU A 112 2.65 -9.54 4.41
CA LEU A 112 2.61 -10.94 4.02
C LEU A 112 3.91 -11.30 3.28
N ALA A 113 4.34 -12.54 3.46
CA ALA A 113 5.45 -13.10 2.69
C ALA A 113 5.11 -14.55 2.32
N ASP A 114 5.42 -14.93 1.08
CA ASP A 114 5.26 -16.28 0.57
C ASP A 114 6.35 -16.56 -0.49
N GLY A 115 7.11 -17.63 -0.28
CA GLY A 115 8.26 -17.92 -1.13
C GLY A 115 9.24 -16.76 -1.19
N ASP A 116 9.50 -16.26 -2.39
CA ASP A 116 10.38 -15.13 -2.67
C ASP A 116 9.66 -13.77 -2.70
N LEU A 117 8.36 -13.73 -2.38
CA LEU A 117 7.56 -12.51 -2.42
C LEU A 117 7.33 -11.95 -1.01
N VAL A 118 7.35 -10.63 -0.89
CA VAL A 118 6.93 -9.91 0.31
C VAL A 118 6.09 -8.68 -0.08
N THR A 119 4.97 -8.48 0.62
CA THR A 119 4.11 -7.32 0.42
C THR A 119 3.83 -6.58 1.71
N VAL A 120 3.79 -5.26 1.62
CA VAL A 120 3.37 -4.33 2.69
C VAL A 120 2.13 -3.60 2.21
N VAL A 121 1.04 -3.74 2.97
CA VAL A 121 -0.24 -3.09 2.70
C VAL A 121 -0.39 -1.90 3.64
N MET A 122 -0.74 -0.74 3.10
CA MET A 122 -0.84 0.51 3.83
C MET A 122 -2.17 1.21 3.57
N PRO A 123 -2.72 1.98 4.52
CA PRO A 123 -3.81 2.89 4.23
C PRO A 123 -3.28 4.06 3.39
N ARG A 124 -4.10 4.54 2.49
CA ARG A 124 -3.84 5.77 1.73
C ARG A 124 -5.09 6.63 1.67
N GLU A 125 -4.93 7.90 2.00
CA GLU A 125 -5.99 8.88 1.95
C GLU A 125 -6.00 9.60 0.60
N TYR A 126 -7.19 9.87 0.10
CA TYR A 126 -7.43 10.58 -1.16
C TYR A 126 -8.52 11.62 -0.97
N ASP A 127 -8.45 12.70 -1.74
CA ASP A 127 -9.56 13.65 -1.83
C ASP A 127 -10.74 13.03 -2.57
N HIS A 128 -11.95 13.30 -2.09
CA HIS A 128 -13.15 12.75 -2.70
C HIS A 128 -13.45 13.45 -4.03
N PRO A 129 -13.55 12.73 -5.17
CA PRO A 129 -13.61 13.36 -6.50
C PRO A 129 -14.89 14.19 -6.75
N ALA A 130 -15.97 13.89 -6.01
CA ALA A 130 -17.27 14.57 -6.17
C ALA A 130 -17.69 15.41 -4.95
N ARG A 131 -16.93 15.41 -3.85
CA ARG A 131 -17.30 16.12 -2.62
C ARG A 131 -16.08 16.90 -2.12
N ALA A 132 -16.04 18.20 -2.48
CA ALA A 132 -14.93 19.07 -2.12
C ALA A 132 -14.75 19.15 -0.59
N GLY A 133 -13.50 18.96 -0.13
CA GLY A 133 -13.14 18.97 1.29
C GLY A 133 -13.38 17.65 2.04
N GLU A 134 -14.00 16.64 1.39
CA GLU A 134 -14.12 15.31 1.95
C GLU A 134 -12.97 14.42 1.47
N LYS A 135 -12.61 13.45 2.30
CA LYS A 135 -11.59 12.47 2.01
C LYS A 135 -12.14 11.05 2.15
N TYR A 136 -11.50 10.10 1.47
CA TYR A 136 -11.77 8.69 1.64
C TYR A 136 -10.45 7.93 1.75
N THR A 137 -10.48 6.76 2.31
CA THR A 137 -9.31 5.89 2.40
C THR A 137 -9.41 4.73 1.42
N SER A 138 -8.26 4.32 0.90
CA SER A 138 -8.10 3.09 0.14
C SER A 138 -6.83 2.39 0.61
N THR A 139 -6.48 1.30 -0.02
CA THR A 139 -5.23 0.59 0.25
C THR A 139 -4.18 0.94 -0.80
N TRP A 140 -2.96 1.12 -0.33
CA TRP A 140 -1.77 1.09 -1.15
C TRP A 140 -0.97 -0.14 -0.78
N PHE A 141 -0.24 -0.74 -1.73
CA PHE A 141 0.68 -1.82 -1.41
C PHE A 141 2.01 -1.64 -2.15
N TYR A 142 3.05 -2.15 -1.54
CA TYR A 142 4.31 -2.47 -2.18
C TYR A 142 4.42 -3.99 -2.20
N LEU A 143 4.74 -4.56 -3.35
CA LEU A 143 5.08 -5.96 -3.50
C LEU A 143 6.49 -6.04 -4.07
N TRP A 144 7.33 -6.86 -3.48
CA TRP A 144 8.68 -7.11 -3.96
C TRP A 144 8.92 -8.59 -4.17
N ARG A 145 9.80 -8.89 -5.12
CA ARG A 145 10.49 -10.17 -5.23
C ARG A 145 11.87 -10.04 -4.58
N VAL A 146 12.25 -11.06 -3.82
CA VAL A 146 13.57 -11.18 -3.20
C VAL A 146 14.41 -12.18 -4.00
N VAL A 147 15.61 -11.76 -4.41
CA VAL A 147 16.60 -12.61 -5.08
C VAL A 147 17.94 -12.39 -4.39
N ASP A 148 18.61 -13.48 -4.02
CA ASP A 148 19.93 -13.45 -3.35
C ASP A 148 19.99 -12.49 -2.15
N GLY A 149 18.93 -12.47 -1.33
CA GLY A 149 18.82 -11.62 -0.15
C GLY A 149 18.68 -10.12 -0.43
N LYS A 150 18.22 -9.74 -1.63
CA LYS A 150 17.95 -8.37 -2.04
C LYS A 150 16.54 -8.23 -2.61
N LEU A 151 15.92 -7.07 -2.42
CA LEU A 151 14.72 -6.69 -3.16
C LEU A 151 15.12 -6.42 -4.61
N ASP A 152 14.59 -7.20 -5.53
CA ASP A 152 15.05 -7.27 -6.93
C ASP A 152 14.01 -6.75 -7.93
N GLU A 153 12.74 -6.88 -7.61
CA GLU A 153 11.63 -6.48 -8.48
C GLU A 153 10.49 -5.90 -7.63
N HIS A 154 9.82 -4.85 -8.13
CA HIS A 154 8.85 -4.09 -7.36
C HIS A 154 7.60 -3.76 -8.16
N TRP A 155 6.43 -4.00 -7.54
CA TRP A 155 5.10 -3.61 -8.03
C TRP A 155 4.39 -2.71 -7.02
N ALA A 156 3.59 -1.77 -7.52
CA ALA A 156 2.69 -0.93 -6.74
C ALA A 156 1.49 -0.51 -7.61
N PRO A 157 0.34 -0.19 -7.03
CA PRO A 157 -0.86 0.25 -7.77
C PRO A 157 -0.74 1.71 -8.23
N ALA A 158 0.41 2.09 -8.78
CA ALA A 158 0.68 3.45 -9.23
C ALA A 158 0.10 3.69 -10.62
N THR A 159 -0.52 4.84 -10.79
CA THR A 159 -0.92 5.39 -12.09
C THR A 159 0.10 6.43 -12.56
N ILE A 160 0.10 6.75 -13.85
CA ILE A 160 0.93 7.84 -14.38
C ILE A 160 0.53 9.13 -13.67
N ALA A 161 1.51 9.81 -13.08
CA ALA A 161 1.29 11.11 -12.47
C ALA A 161 0.89 12.14 -13.54
N ALA A 162 -0.05 13.02 -13.20
CA ALA A 162 -0.34 14.17 -14.05
C ALA A 162 0.90 15.07 -14.14
N PRO A 163 1.12 15.72 -15.29
CA PRO A 163 2.23 16.66 -15.52
C PRO A 163 2.13 17.90 -14.63
#